data_8b306f83b7afde327911155b1319d66e
#
_entry.id   8b306f83b7afde327911155b1319d66e
#
_cell.length_a   1.000
_cell.length_b   1.000
_cell.length_c   1.000
_cell.angle_alpha   90.00
_cell.angle_beta   90.00
_cell.angle_gamma   90.00
#
_symmetry.space_group_name_H-M   'P 1'
#
loop_
_entity.id
_entity.type
_entity.pdbx_description
1 polymer ?
#
loop_
_entity_poly.entity_id
_entity_poly.type
_entity_poly.pdbx_seq_one_letter_code
_entity_poly.pdbx_strand_id
1 'polypeptide(L)'
;NAYGVAQASATQWAVKRFADYDGDVAAIFRSCYQHTEEHGRRPLQGRTPNAGGNDGFASVEDIERFLDTQARFRYNEATGKCETAVAGTDGAKGEYTEIDDRFVNTLWSRMSKQGKTVRINDIRAILHSEYTVLFNPFTDYFEGLKPWDGVTDHIGRLAATVHVKSEQSVFEGYFKKWLVASIASLFDRETVNHEIFVLIGPQGSYKTTWLNKLLPPALQRYFYIKSNNNRITKDDMFSLAEFVFICMEEIDELGASELNQIKAMTTQKVVNERMAYAHYKEHRAHIASLCGTTNNVQFLTDLTGNRRWLPFEISSIDNPYTHPVDYEGVYSQAY
;
A
#
# COMPACT_ATOMS: atom_id res chain seq x y z
N ASN A 1 0.64 -22.10 -12.68
CA ASN A 1 1.18 -21.61 -13.97
C ASN A 1 0.51 -20.35 -14.52
N ALA A 2 -0.59 -19.88 -13.93
CA ALA A 2 -1.24 -18.62 -14.34
C ALA A 2 -0.32 -17.39 -14.14
N TYR A 3 0.72 -17.50 -13.31
CA TYR A 3 1.60 -16.40 -12.94
C TYR A 3 3.03 -16.51 -13.46
N GLY A 4 3.31 -17.45 -14.37
CA GLY A 4 4.62 -17.56 -15.01
C GLY A 4 5.78 -18.01 -14.09
N VAL A 5 5.49 -18.32 -12.82
CA VAL A 5 6.49 -18.84 -11.89
C VAL A 5 6.67 -20.33 -12.15
N ALA A 6 7.87 -20.75 -12.48
CA ALA A 6 8.17 -22.17 -12.67
C ALA A 6 7.90 -22.92 -11.36
N GLN A 7 7.21 -24.07 -11.45
CA GLN A 7 6.91 -24.95 -10.29
C GLN A 7 8.14 -25.20 -9.40
N ALA A 8 9.31 -25.35 -10.00
CA ALA A 8 10.57 -25.55 -9.28
C ALA A 8 10.92 -24.36 -8.36
N SER A 9 10.74 -23.12 -8.84
CA SER A 9 11.02 -21.90 -8.07
C SER A 9 10.04 -21.71 -6.91
N ALA A 10 8.76 -21.97 -7.14
CA ALA A 10 7.73 -21.89 -6.09
C ALA A 10 7.94 -22.97 -5.02
N THR A 11 8.29 -24.20 -5.43
CA THR A 11 8.61 -25.28 -4.49
C THR A 11 9.87 -24.97 -3.66
N GLN A 12 10.91 -24.43 -4.28
CA GLN A 12 12.13 -24.05 -3.58
C GLN A 12 11.91 -22.92 -2.58
N TRP A 13 11.09 -21.93 -2.93
CA TRP A 13 10.68 -20.87 -2.02
C TRP A 13 9.89 -21.42 -0.82
N ALA A 14 8.92 -22.32 -1.05
CA ALA A 14 8.12 -22.91 0.01
C ALA A 14 8.96 -23.75 0.99
N VAL A 15 9.89 -24.56 0.47
CA VAL A 15 10.80 -25.34 1.31
C VAL A 15 11.66 -24.44 2.18
N LYS A 16 12.15 -23.30 1.64
CA LYS A 16 12.92 -22.33 2.42
C LYS A 16 12.06 -21.59 3.46
N ARG A 17 10.83 -21.25 3.12
CA ARG A 17 9.91 -20.48 4.00
C ARG A 17 9.38 -21.31 5.16
N PHE A 18 9.19 -22.61 4.96
CA PHE A 18 8.63 -23.55 5.95
C PHE A 18 9.67 -24.57 6.40
N ALA A 19 10.93 -24.16 6.56
CA ALA A 19 12.04 -25.04 6.95
C ALA A 19 11.82 -25.75 8.30
N ASP A 20 11.05 -25.14 9.20
CA ASP A 20 10.74 -25.69 10.54
C ASP A 20 9.46 -26.56 10.56
N TYR A 21 8.84 -26.80 9.41
CA TYR A 21 7.65 -27.66 9.33
C TYR A 21 8.04 -29.13 9.17
N ASP A 22 7.51 -29.99 10.06
CA ASP A 22 7.85 -31.42 10.18
C ASP A 22 7.30 -32.31 9.04
N GLY A 23 6.66 -31.73 8.02
CA GLY A 23 6.10 -32.39 6.86
C GLY A 23 6.91 -32.16 5.58
N ASP A 24 6.72 -33.02 4.56
CA ASP A 24 7.34 -32.83 3.24
C ASP A 24 6.64 -31.69 2.47
N VAL A 25 7.10 -30.46 2.71
CA VAL A 25 6.61 -29.24 2.06
C VAL A 25 6.71 -29.34 0.53
N ALA A 26 7.77 -29.96 0.01
CA ALA A 26 7.96 -30.11 -1.42
C ALA A 26 6.93 -31.08 -2.04
N ALA A 27 6.54 -32.13 -1.32
CA ALA A 27 5.49 -33.06 -1.77
C ALA A 27 4.11 -32.38 -1.77
N ILE A 28 3.80 -31.61 -0.72
CA ILE A 28 2.55 -30.84 -0.63
C ILE A 28 2.44 -29.84 -1.79
N PHE A 29 3.50 -29.09 -2.06
CA PHE A 29 3.50 -28.13 -3.15
C PHE A 29 3.39 -28.78 -4.53
N ARG A 30 4.10 -29.91 -4.76
CA ARG A 30 3.97 -30.70 -5.99
C ARG A 30 2.54 -31.20 -6.18
N SER A 31 1.93 -31.75 -5.12
CA SER A 31 0.54 -32.18 -5.14
C SER A 31 -0.44 -31.05 -5.48
N CYS A 32 -0.27 -29.88 -4.89
CA CYS A 32 -1.08 -28.72 -5.22
C CYS A 32 -0.95 -28.31 -6.70
N TYR A 33 0.27 -28.33 -7.25
CA TYR A 33 0.49 -28.02 -8.66
C TYR A 33 -0.11 -29.07 -9.60
N GLN A 34 0.03 -30.36 -9.28
CA GLN A 34 -0.61 -31.44 -10.05
C GLN A 34 -2.13 -31.35 -9.99
N HIS A 35 -2.69 -31.08 -8.82
CA HIS A 35 -4.14 -30.89 -8.67
C HIS A 35 -4.66 -29.68 -9.47
N THR A 36 -3.85 -28.63 -9.59
CA THR A 36 -4.16 -27.46 -10.42
C THR A 36 -4.04 -27.78 -11.91
N GLU A 37 -3.13 -28.66 -12.32
CA GLU A 37 -3.03 -29.14 -13.71
C GLU A 37 -4.15 -30.11 -14.07
N GLU A 38 -4.52 -31.04 -13.15
CA GLU A 38 -5.57 -32.03 -13.38
C GLU A 38 -6.99 -31.44 -13.24
N HIS A 39 -7.17 -30.39 -12.40
CA HIS A 39 -8.44 -29.70 -12.18
C HIS A 39 -8.41 -28.25 -12.69
N GLY A 40 -7.32 -27.86 -13.32
CA GLY A 40 -7.16 -26.59 -13.98
C GLY A 40 -8.23 -26.39 -15.04
N ARG A 41 -9.22 -25.54 -14.67
CA ARG A 41 -10.37 -25.19 -15.48
C ARG A 41 -11.01 -26.44 -16.13
N ARG A 42 -11.96 -27.06 -15.44
CA ARG A 42 -13.04 -27.70 -16.19
C ARG A 42 -13.48 -26.68 -17.22
N PRO A 43 -13.40 -26.97 -18.52
CA PRO A 43 -14.17 -26.21 -19.48
C PRO A 43 -15.59 -26.26 -18.91
N LEU A 44 -16.19 -25.11 -18.61
CA LEU A 44 -17.61 -25.06 -18.35
C LEU A 44 -18.19 -25.79 -19.55
N GLN A 45 -18.65 -27.05 -19.34
CA GLN A 45 -19.26 -27.86 -20.40
C GLN A 45 -20.32 -26.95 -20.97
N GLY A 46 -20.12 -26.59 -22.23
CA GLY A 46 -20.92 -25.62 -22.89
C GLY A 46 -22.38 -25.90 -22.64
N ARG A 47 -23.04 -25.02 -21.91
CA ARG A 47 -24.43 -24.78 -22.28
C ARG A 47 -24.34 -24.40 -23.74
N THR A 48 -24.75 -25.32 -24.61
CA THR A 48 -25.12 -24.99 -25.99
C THR A 48 -25.91 -23.69 -25.92
N PRO A 49 -25.45 -22.61 -26.58
CA PRO A 49 -26.25 -21.39 -26.62
C PRO A 49 -27.63 -21.81 -27.05
N ASN A 50 -28.65 -21.67 -26.22
CA ASN A 50 -30.03 -21.71 -26.68
C ASN A 50 -30.06 -20.72 -27.82
N ALA A 51 -30.34 -21.22 -29.00
CA ALA A 51 -30.65 -20.42 -30.18
C ALA A 51 -32.02 -19.77 -29.99
N GLY A 52 -32.14 -18.95 -28.97
CA GLY A 52 -33.31 -18.16 -28.60
C GLY A 52 -32.82 -16.76 -28.27
N GLY A 53 -33.10 -15.84 -29.17
CA GLY A 53 -32.96 -14.41 -29.18
C GLY A 53 -32.14 -13.80 -28.04
N ASN A 54 -30.87 -13.58 -28.27
CA ASN A 54 -30.05 -12.74 -27.39
C ASN A 54 -30.50 -11.29 -27.66
N ASP A 55 -31.15 -10.66 -26.68
CA ASP A 55 -31.68 -9.29 -26.74
C ASP A 55 -30.61 -8.18 -26.93
N GLY A 56 -29.58 -8.44 -27.72
CA GLY A 56 -28.55 -7.45 -28.07
C GLY A 56 -27.63 -7.04 -26.91
N PHE A 57 -27.77 -7.63 -25.72
CA PHE A 57 -26.88 -7.38 -24.60
C PHE A 57 -25.57 -8.15 -24.74
N ALA A 58 -24.47 -7.48 -24.39
CA ALA A 58 -23.15 -8.09 -24.33
C ALA A 58 -23.07 -9.16 -23.22
N SER A 59 -22.49 -10.32 -23.55
CA SER A 59 -22.16 -11.32 -22.54
C SER A 59 -20.96 -10.88 -21.70
N VAL A 60 -20.70 -11.56 -20.58
CA VAL A 60 -19.49 -11.32 -19.76
C VAL A 60 -18.24 -11.50 -20.62
N GLU A 61 -18.17 -12.58 -21.42
CA GLU A 61 -17.02 -12.84 -22.30
C GLU A 61 -16.84 -11.77 -23.38
N ASP A 62 -17.94 -11.16 -23.87
CA ASP A 62 -17.87 -10.06 -24.82
C ASP A 62 -17.25 -8.82 -24.18
N ILE A 63 -17.61 -8.54 -22.91
CA ILE A 63 -17.08 -7.38 -22.17
C ILE A 63 -15.61 -7.62 -21.84
N GLU A 64 -15.25 -8.79 -21.34
CA GLU A 64 -13.84 -9.15 -21.01
C GLU A 64 -12.95 -9.04 -22.27
N ARG A 65 -13.38 -9.63 -23.38
CA ARG A 65 -12.65 -9.54 -24.66
C ARG A 65 -12.51 -8.10 -25.15
N PHE A 66 -13.53 -7.27 -24.95
CA PHE A 66 -13.45 -5.85 -25.27
C PHE A 66 -12.44 -5.15 -24.37
N LEU A 67 -12.48 -5.38 -23.06
CA LEU A 67 -11.56 -4.76 -22.08
C LEU A 67 -10.10 -5.13 -22.39
N ASP A 68 -9.81 -6.37 -22.76
CA ASP A 68 -8.47 -6.82 -23.17
C ASP A 68 -7.89 -6.02 -24.34
N THR A 69 -8.76 -5.49 -25.22
CA THR A 69 -8.32 -4.64 -26.34
C THR A 69 -8.10 -3.17 -25.96
N GLN A 70 -8.59 -2.74 -24.78
CA GLN A 70 -8.54 -1.32 -24.40
C GLN A 70 -7.31 -0.98 -23.58
N ALA A 71 -6.96 -1.82 -22.58
CA ALA A 71 -5.88 -1.55 -21.66
C ALA A 71 -5.53 -2.83 -20.85
N ARG A 72 -4.49 -2.72 -20.01
CA ARG A 72 -4.23 -3.69 -18.96
C ARG A 72 -4.84 -3.19 -17.66
N PHE A 73 -5.40 -4.09 -16.87
CA PHE A 73 -6.07 -3.80 -15.62
C PHE A 73 -5.44 -4.58 -14.47
N ARG A 74 -5.41 -3.96 -13.28
CA ARG A 74 -5.03 -4.62 -12.05
C ARG A 74 -5.84 -4.05 -10.89
N TYR A 75 -6.03 -4.84 -9.85
CA TYR A 75 -6.66 -4.40 -8.61
C TYR A 75 -5.59 -4.16 -7.54
N ASN A 76 -5.47 -2.91 -7.09
CA ASN A 76 -4.51 -2.52 -6.07
C ASN A 76 -5.07 -2.85 -4.68
N GLU A 77 -4.46 -3.83 -4.00
CA GLU A 77 -4.91 -4.28 -2.68
C GLU A 77 -4.72 -3.21 -1.58
N ALA A 78 -3.75 -2.30 -1.73
CA ALA A 78 -3.52 -1.25 -0.75
C ALA A 78 -4.61 -0.17 -0.81
N THR A 79 -5.02 0.26 -1.99
CA THR A 79 -6.05 1.30 -2.16
C THR A 79 -7.46 0.73 -2.26
N GLY A 80 -7.62 -0.56 -2.58
CA GLY A 80 -8.91 -1.16 -2.87
C GLY A 80 -9.51 -0.70 -4.19
N LYS A 81 -8.69 -0.24 -5.14
CA LYS A 81 -9.12 0.35 -6.42
C LYS A 81 -8.54 -0.38 -7.61
N CYS A 82 -9.30 -0.36 -8.70
CA CYS A 82 -8.78 -0.80 -9.99
C CYS A 82 -7.87 0.25 -10.60
N GLU A 83 -6.79 -0.22 -11.21
CA GLU A 83 -5.82 0.60 -11.94
C GLU A 83 -5.74 0.14 -13.39
N THR A 84 -5.40 1.06 -14.28
CA THR A 84 -5.24 0.81 -15.70
C THR A 84 -3.93 1.34 -16.22
N ALA A 85 -3.29 0.58 -17.11
CA ALA A 85 -2.19 1.05 -17.94
C ALA A 85 -2.62 1.02 -19.39
N VAL A 86 -2.78 2.19 -20.00
CA VAL A 86 -3.00 2.30 -21.44
C VAL A 86 -1.65 2.06 -22.13
N ALA A 87 -1.61 1.16 -23.11
CA ALA A 87 -0.40 0.90 -23.87
C ALA A 87 0.10 2.21 -24.50
N GLY A 88 1.31 2.61 -24.13
CA GLY A 88 1.97 3.74 -24.76
C GLY A 88 2.26 3.44 -26.23
N THR A 89 2.31 4.47 -27.08
CA THR A 89 2.61 4.37 -28.51
C THR A 89 3.99 3.77 -28.81
N ASP A 90 4.87 3.69 -27.82
CA ASP A 90 6.28 3.25 -27.98
C ASP A 90 6.59 1.89 -27.33
N GLY A 91 5.57 1.07 -26.98
CA GLY A 91 5.79 -0.23 -26.35
C GLY A 91 6.36 -0.16 -24.91
N ALA A 92 6.55 1.03 -24.36
CA ALA A 92 6.92 1.22 -22.95
C ALA A 92 5.77 0.72 -22.05
N LYS A 93 6.13 0.06 -20.95
CA LYS A 93 5.14 -0.32 -19.91
C LYS A 93 4.46 0.96 -19.44
N GLY A 94 3.20 1.17 -19.84
CA GLY A 94 2.41 2.33 -19.39
C GLY A 94 2.38 2.37 -17.86
N GLU A 95 2.47 3.57 -17.32
CA GLU A 95 2.28 3.78 -15.88
C GLU A 95 0.83 3.43 -15.51
N TYR A 96 0.66 2.69 -14.41
CA TYR A 96 -0.66 2.36 -13.91
C TYR A 96 -1.25 3.55 -13.14
N THR A 97 -2.46 3.94 -13.52
CA THR A 97 -3.24 5.00 -12.87
C THR A 97 -4.59 4.47 -12.40
N GLU A 98 -5.13 5.05 -11.34
CA GLU A 98 -6.46 4.69 -10.85
C GLU A 98 -7.53 4.95 -11.91
N ILE A 99 -8.49 4.04 -12.01
CA ILE A 99 -9.65 4.18 -12.89
C ILE A 99 -10.64 5.15 -12.25
N ASP A 100 -11.00 6.19 -13.01
CA ASP A 100 -12.03 7.14 -12.65
C ASP A 100 -13.37 6.87 -13.39
N ASP A 101 -14.41 7.57 -12.99
CA ASP A 101 -15.72 7.48 -13.64
C ASP A 101 -15.68 7.86 -15.13
N ARG A 102 -14.81 8.80 -15.49
CA ARG A 102 -14.66 9.21 -16.89
C ARG A 102 -14.10 8.09 -17.75
N PHE A 103 -13.13 7.34 -17.21
CA PHE A 103 -12.55 6.20 -17.90
C PHE A 103 -13.59 5.09 -18.10
N VAL A 104 -14.35 4.73 -17.07
CA VAL A 104 -15.43 3.71 -17.16
C VAL A 104 -16.51 4.14 -18.14
N ASN A 105 -16.94 5.41 -18.10
CA ASN A 105 -17.89 5.98 -19.05
C ASN A 105 -17.37 5.93 -20.50
N THR A 106 -16.06 6.12 -20.68
CA THR A 106 -15.41 6.01 -22.00
C THR A 106 -15.44 4.58 -22.52
N LEU A 107 -15.12 3.59 -21.66
CA LEU A 107 -15.24 2.16 -22.03
C LEU A 107 -16.67 1.80 -22.43
N TRP A 108 -17.65 2.20 -21.62
CA TRP A 108 -19.06 2.00 -21.92
C TRP A 108 -19.45 2.60 -23.29
N SER A 109 -19.07 3.85 -23.54
CA SER A 109 -19.38 4.55 -24.80
C SER A 109 -18.73 3.86 -26.00
N ARG A 110 -17.47 3.44 -25.89
CA ARG A 110 -16.74 2.74 -26.96
C ARG A 110 -17.39 1.41 -27.29
N MET A 111 -17.74 0.61 -26.28
CA MET A 111 -18.38 -0.69 -26.47
C MET A 111 -19.78 -0.55 -27.05
N SER A 112 -20.58 0.41 -26.59
CA SER A 112 -21.89 0.70 -27.12
C SER A 112 -21.87 1.08 -28.62
N LYS A 113 -20.84 1.82 -29.07
CA LYS A 113 -20.63 2.19 -30.46
C LYS A 113 -20.28 0.99 -31.36
N GLN A 114 -19.85 -0.14 -30.79
CA GLN A 114 -19.63 -1.38 -31.53
C GLN A 114 -20.92 -2.19 -31.75
N GLY A 115 -22.09 -1.63 -31.44
CA GLY A 115 -23.37 -2.21 -31.68
C GLY A 115 -23.87 -3.22 -30.65
N LYS A 116 -23.19 -3.32 -29.49
CA LYS A 116 -23.61 -4.16 -28.37
C LYS A 116 -24.21 -3.32 -27.25
N THR A 117 -25.38 -3.72 -26.76
CA THR A 117 -25.96 -3.11 -25.56
C THR A 117 -25.19 -3.59 -24.33
N VAL A 118 -24.60 -2.67 -23.56
CA VAL A 118 -23.87 -2.95 -22.34
C VAL A 118 -24.31 -2.01 -21.23
N ARG A 119 -24.46 -2.51 -20.02
CA ARG A 119 -24.71 -1.69 -18.84
C ARG A 119 -23.38 -1.28 -18.22
N ILE A 120 -23.27 -0.02 -17.82
CA ILE A 120 -22.05 0.50 -17.17
C ILE A 120 -21.71 -0.28 -15.90
N ASN A 121 -22.73 -0.78 -15.17
CA ASN A 121 -22.53 -1.58 -13.97
C ASN A 121 -21.93 -2.96 -14.26
N ASP A 122 -22.17 -3.54 -15.43
CA ASP A 122 -21.59 -4.81 -15.84
C ASP A 122 -20.07 -4.65 -16.06
N ILE A 123 -19.66 -3.53 -16.69
CA ILE A 123 -18.23 -3.18 -16.83
C ILE A 123 -17.59 -2.99 -15.45
N ARG A 124 -18.24 -2.24 -14.54
CA ARG A 124 -17.74 -2.04 -13.17
C ARG A 124 -17.62 -3.36 -12.43
N ALA A 125 -18.62 -4.23 -12.52
CA ALA A 125 -18.62 -5.53 -11.85
C ALA A 125 -17.46 -6.42 -12.32
N ILE A 126 -17.19 -6.44 -13.63
CA ILE A 126 -16.08 -7.21 -14.19
C ILE A 126 -14.73 -6.64 -13.75
N LEU A 127 -14.56 -5.32 -13.79
CA LEU A 127 -13.33 -4.67 -13.33
C LEU A 127 -13.05 -4.92 -11.83
N HIS A 128 -14.08 -5.19 -11.02
CA HIS A 128 -13.95 -5.51 -9.59
C HIS A 128 -14.09 -7.03 -9.30
N SER A 129 -13.94 -7.87 -10.32
CA SER A 129 -13.94 -9.32 -10.18
C SER A 129 -12.53 -9.91 -10.32
N GLU A 130 -12.42 -11.22 -10.31
CA GLU A 130 -11.19 -11.96 -10.61
C GLU A 130 -10.66 -11.78 -12.05
N TYR A 131 -11.37 -11.04 -12.89
CA TYR A 131 -10.87 -10.60 -14.21
C TYR A 131 -9.61 -9.73 -14.07
N THR A 132 -9.56 -8.86 -13.05
CA THR A 132 -8.39 -8.03 -12.77
C THR A 132 -7.38 -8.77 -11.90
N VAL A 133 -6.10 -8.67 -12.26
CA VAL A 133 -5.00 -9.27 -11.49
C VAL A 133 -4.80 -8.50 -10.19
N LEU A 134 -4.72 -9.22 -9.07
CA LEU A 134 -4.36 -8.61 -7.78
C LEU A 134 -2.93 -8.08 -7.82
N PHE A 135 -2.73 -6.90 -7.28
CA PHE A 135 -1.44 -6.24 -7.20
C PHE A 135 -1.26 -5.65 -5.80
N ASN A 136 -0.21 -6.10 -5.12
CA ASN A 136 0.21 -5.51 -3.86
C ASN A 136 1.49 -4.67 -4.10
N PRO A 137 1.42 -3.33 -4.01
CA PRO A 137 2.54 -2.45 -4.32
C PRO A 137 3.71 -2.62 -3.36
N PHE A 138 3.44 -3.03 -2.13
CA PHE A 138 4.48 -3.22 -1.13
C PHE A 138 5.23 -4.52 -1.39
N THR A 139 4.52 -5.63 -1.59
CA THR A 139 5.14 -6.92 -1.95
C THR A 139 5.96 -6.78 -3.23
N ASP A 140 5.40 -6.14 -4.26
CA ASP A 140 6.09 -5.94 -5.54
C ASP A 140 7.40 -5.15 -5.38
N TYR A 141 7.37 -4.07 -4.58
CA TYR A 141 8.55 -3.25 -4.32
C TYR A 141 9.61 -4.00 -3.51
N PHE A 142 9.22 -4.60 -2.39
CA PHE A 142 10.18 -5.20 -1.46
C PHE A 142 10.77 -6.51 -1.96
N GLU A 143 10.00 -7.35 -2.67
CA GLU A 143 10.53 -8.56 -3.31
C GLU A 143 11.49 -8.25 -4.47
N GLY A 144 11.40 -7.04 -5.04
CA GLY A 144 12.32 -6.57 -6.07
C GLY A 144 13.66 -6.06 -5.53
N LEU A 145 13.80 -5.86 -4.21
CA LEU A 145 15.03 -5.37 -3.59
C LEU A 145 16.10 -6.45 -3.53
N LYS A 146 17.35 -6.05 -3.66
CA LYS A 146 18.49 -6.93 -3.35
C LYS A 146 18.56 -7.18 -1.84
N PRO A 147 18.94 -8.39 -1.40
CA PRO A 147 19.15 -8.64 0.03
C PRO A 147 20.18 -7.69 0.63
N TRP A 148 19.93 -7.22 1.87
CA TRP A 148 20.89 -6.43 2.60
C TRP A 148 22.21 -7.23 2.84
N ASP A 149 23.34 -6.55 2.78
CA ASP A 149 24.67 -7.14 2.98
C ASP A 149 24.97 -7.58 4.42
N GLY A 150 24.09 -7.23 5.36
CA GLY A 150 24.24 -7.57 6.80
C GLY A 150 25.26 -6.70 7.55
N VAL A 151 25.90 -5.74 6.89
CA VAL A 151 27.01 -4.95 7.46
C VAL A 151 26.75 -3.45 7.36
N THR A 152 26.34 -2.95 6.22
CA THR A 152 26.20 -1.51 5.97
C THR A 152 24.97 -0.95 6.66
N ASP A 153 25.16 0.03 7.56
CA ASP A 153 24.03 0.69 8.25
C ASP A 153 23.47 1.84 7.42
N HIS A 154 22.63 1.50 6.46
CA HIS A 154 21.95 2.48 5.58
C HIS A 154 20.92 3.32 6.34
N ILE A 155 20.20 2.71 7.29
CA ILE A 155 19.23 3.42 8.14
C ILE A 155 19.92 4.44 9.03
N GLY A 156 21.05 4.06 9.63
CA GLY A 156 21.85 4.97 10.44
C GLY A 156 22.38 6.15 9.62
N ARG A 157 22.84 5.92 8.38
CA ARG A 157 23.27 6.99 7.46
C ARG A 157 22.13 7.96 7.14
N LEU A 158 20.92 7.45 6.91
CA LEU A 158 19.75 8.28 6.71
C LEU A 158 19.40 9.07 7.96
N ALA A 159 19.41 8.45 9.13
CA ALA A 159 19.14 9.12 10.40
C ALA A 159 20.16 10.23 10.68
N ALA A 160 21.43 10.02 10.34
CA ALA A 160 22.50 11.01 10.55
C ALA A 160 22.29 12.32 9.77
N THR A 161 21.41 12.36 8.77
CA THR A 161 21.01 13.60 8.07
C THR A 161 20.11 14.53 8.91
N VAL A 162 19.61 14.04 10.04
CA VAL A 162 18.83 14.81 11.01
C VAL A 162 19.68 15.03 12.26
N HIS A 163 19.99 16.28 12.55
CA HIS A 163 20.77 16.66 13.72
C HIS A 163 19.83 17.07 14.84
N VAL A 164 19.86 16.32 15.95
CA VAL A 164 18.99 16.58 17.11
C VAL A 164 19.72 17.34 18.20
N LYS A 165 18.97 18.03 19.08
CA LYS A 165 19.54 18.71 20.27
C LYS A 165 19.84 17.75 21.41
N SER A 166 19.19 16.60 21.43
CA SER A 166 19.43 15.52 22.37
C SER A 166 20.61 14.63 21.90
N GLU A 167 20.82 13.51 22.55
CA GLU A 167 21.85 12.54 22.15
C GLU A 167 21.50 11.91 20.80
N GLN A 168 22.37 12.07 19.80
CA GLN A 168 22.17 11.64 18.42
C GLN A 168 21.95 10.12 18.31
N SER A 169 22.70 9.34 19.10
CA SER A 169 22.58 7.87 19.12
C SER A 169 21.20 7.39 19.57
N VAL A 170 20.56 8.13 20.48
CA VAL A 170 19.20 7.85 20.94
C VAL A 170 18.19 8.07 19.80
N PHE A 171 18.32 9.18 19.08
CA PHE A 171 17.50 9.46 17.91
C PHE A 171 17.65 8.37 16.85
N GLU A 172 18.86 8.04 16.47
CA GLU A 172 19.16 7.01 15.46
C GLU A 172 18.56 5.65 15.84
N GLY A 173 18.72 5.26 17.10
CA GLY A 173 18.18 4.01 17.62
C GLY A 173 16.65 3.94 17.59
N TYR A 174 15.96 5.03 17.96
CA TYR A 174 14.50 5.09 17.91
C TYR A 174 13.96 5.21 16.48
N PHE A 175 14.62 6.00 15.63
CA PHE A 175 14.25 6.10 14.22
C PHE A 175 14.35 4.74 13.52
N LYS A 176 15.45 4.01 13.74
CA LYS A 176 15.61 2.65 13.19
C LYS A 176 14.48 1.72 13.62
N LYS A 177 14.16 1.69 14.93
CA LYS A 177 13.07 0.86 15.46
C LYS A 177 11.72 1.26 14.86
N TRP A 178 11.44 2.56 14.78
CA TRP A 178 10.19 3.07 14.22
C TRP A 178 10.06 2.73 12.72
N LEU A 179 11.13 2.88 11.94
CA LEU A 179 11.13 2.56 10.51
C LEU A 179 10.95 1.06 10.27
N VAL A 180 11.67 0.20 11.00
CA VAL A 180 11.51 -1.26 10.90
C VAL A 180 10.10 -1.69 11.29
N ALA A 181 9.53 -1.14 12.37
CA ALA A 181 8.15 -1.41 12.77
C ALA A 181 7.15 -0.96 11.68
N SER A 182 7.43 0.17 11.01
CA SER A 182 6.61 0.64 9.89
C SER A 182 6.61 -0.31 8.71
N ILE A 183 7.75 -0.93 8.41
CA ILE A 183 7.84 -1.90 7.33
C ILE A 183 7.21 -3.23 7.76
N ALA A 184 7.41 -3.67 9.00
CA ALA A 184 6.79 -4.89 9.52
C ALA A 184 5.25 -4.83 9.44
N SER A 185 4.63 -3.67 9.72
CA SER A 185 3.17 -3.50 9.65
C SER A 185 2.60 -3.64 8.23
N LEU A 186 3.41 -3.54 7.17
CA LEU A 186 2.96 -3.77 5.79
C LEU A 186 2.73 -5.26 5.48
N PHE A 187 3.44 -6.15 6.18
CA PHE A 187 3.48 -7.58 5.87
C PHE A 187 2.83 -8.45 6.95
N ASP A 188 2.80 -8.00 8.20
CA ASP A 188 2.19 -8.72 9.31
C ASP A 188 0.93 -7.97 9.81
N ARG A 189 -0.23 -8.59 9.59
CA ARG A 189 -1.54 -8.02 10.00
C ARG A 189 -1.71 -7.89 11.52
N GLU A 190 -0.90 -8.58 12.31
CA GLU A 190 -0.94 -8.50 13.77
C GLU A 190 -0.01 -7.40 14.31
N THR A 191 0.93 -6.94 13.49
CA THR A 191 1.88 -5.90 13.85
C THR A 191 1.33 -4.53 13.46
N VAL A 192 1.26 -3.63 14.44
CA VAL A 192 0.90 -2.21 14.25
C VAL A 192 1.98 -1.37 14.90
N ASN A 193 2.47 -0.36 14.20
CA ASN A 193 3.38 0.61 14.76
C ASN A 193 2.61 1.61 15.63
N HIS A 194 2.73 1.47 16.94
CA HIS A 194 1.99 2.29 17.91
C HIS A 194 2.64 3.65 18.19
N GLU A 195 3.89 3.84 17.80
CA GLU A 195 4.67 5.04 18.06
C GLU A 195 4.45 6.08 16.96
N ILE A 196 4.30 7.32 17.39
CA ILE A 196 4.15 8.49 16.53
C ILE A 196 5.49 9.23 16.52
N PHE A 197 6.17 9.23 15.39
CA PHE A 197 7.47 9.86 15.23
C PHE A 197 7.31 11.36 14.96
N VAL A 198 7.85 12.24 15.84
CA VAL A 198 7.63 13.68 15.75
C VAL A 198 8.95 14.44 15.69
N LEU A 199 9.08 15.28 14.65
CA LEU A 199 10.17 16.23 14.52
C LEU A 199 9.74 17.62 14.99
N ILE A 200 10.45 18.17 15.98
CA ILE A 200 10.20 19.47 16.58
C ILE A 200 11.30 20.43 16.16
N GLY A 201 10.95 21.60 15.66
CA GLY A 201 11.95 22.60 15.28
C GLY A 201 11.36 23.77 14.49
N PRO A 202 12.16 24.77 14.16
CA PRO A 202 11.69 25.99 13.50
C PRO A 202 11.05 25.71 12.14
N GLN A 203 10.20 26.61 11.71
CA GLN A 203 9.62 26.59 10.37
C GLN A 203 10.74 26.67 9.30
N GLY A 204 10.56 25.99 8.18
CA GLY A 204 11.54 25.99 7.09
C GLY A 204 12.75 25.07 7.29
N SER A 205 12.81 24.25 8.36
CA SER A 205 13.89 23.32 8.67
C SER A 205 13.78 21.96 7.99
N TYR A 206 13.05 21.84 6.89
CA TYR A 206 12.86 20.63 6.07
C TYR A 206 12.15 19.44 6.77
N LYS A 207 11.51 19.59 7.93
CA LYS A 207 10.87 18.49 8.67
C LYS A 207 9.91 17.66 7.80
N THR A 208 8.87 18.28 7.28
CA THR A 208 7.87 17.62 6.43
C THR A 208 8.49 17.09 5.13
N THR A 209 9.42 17.84 4.55
CA THR A 209 10.12 17.43 3.31
C THR A 209 10.94 16.16 3.55
N TRP A 210 11.67 16.08 4.67
CA TRP A 210 12.46 14.91 5.02
C TRP A 210 11.58 13.69 5.28
N LEU A 211 10.49 13.85 6.05
CA LEU A 211 9.51 12.78 6.28
C LEU A 211 8.87 12.30 4.96
N ASN A 212 8.50 13.22 4.08
CA ASN A 212 7.92 12.88 2.78
C ASN A 212 8.90 12.08 1.92
N LYS A 213 10.18 12.43 1.95
CA LYS A 213 11.24 11.73 1.20
C LYS A 213 11.67 10.40 1.83
N LEU A 214 11.08 9.97 2.96
CA LEU A 214 11.30 8.61 3.45
C LEU A 214 10.82 7.57 2.46
N LEU A 215 9.68 7.78 1.78
CA LEU A 215 9.20 6.82 0.79
C LEU A 215 9.92 6.95 -0.56
N PRO A 216 10.27 5.80 -1.17
CA PRO A 216 10.83 5.79 -2.51
C PRO A 216 9.82 6.29 -3.55
N PRO A 217 10.28 6.80 -4.70
CA PRO A 217 9.38 7.32 -5.75
C PRO A 217 8.27 6.34 -6.15
N ALA A 218 8.55 5.04 -6.19
CA ALA A 218 7.57 4.02 -6.54
C ALA A 218 6.43 3.90 -5.52
N LEU A 219 6.67 4.24 -4.25
CA LEU A 219 5.69 4.20 -3.16
C LEU A 219 5.26 5.59 -2.69
N GLN A 220 5.70 6.66 -3.34
CA GLN A 220 5.46 8.05 -2.92
C GLN A 220 3.96 8.38 -2.77
N ARG A 221 3.09 7.78 -3.58
CA ARG A 221 1.64 7.96 -3.51
C ARG A 221 1.01 7.42 -2.20
N TYR A 222 1.74 6.61 -1.44
CA TYR A 222 1.30 6.08 -0.14
C TYR A 222 1.82 6.90 1.04
N PHE A 223 2.30 8.11 0.79
CA PHE A 223 2.56 9.13 1.80
C PHE A 223 1.40 10.11 1.83
N TYR A 224 0.77 10.26 2.98
CA TYR A 224 -0.35 11.16 3.17
C TYR A 224 0.02 12.27 4.15
N ILE A 225 -0.23 13.52 3.76
CA ILE A 225 -0.10 14.68 4.65
C ILE A 225 -1.49 15.08 5.11
N LYS A 226 -1.74 14.94 6.40
CA LYS A 226 -2.94 15.46 7.03
C LYS A 226 -2.67 16.88 7.48
N SER A 227 -3.20 17.85 6.72
CA SER A 227 -3.22 19.25 7.12
C SER A 227 -4.29 19.48 8.18
N ASN A 228 -3.91 20.20 9.22
CA ASN A 228 -4.57 20.20 10.47
C ASN A 228 -5.73 21.09 10.60
N ASN A 229 -6.82 21.03 10.30
CA ASN A 229 -7.88 21.90 10.79
C ASN A 229 -9.21 21.20 11.07
N ASN A 230 -9.26 19.87 10.96
CA ASN A 230 -10.50 19.15 11.06
C ASN A 230 -10.38 17.95 12.00
N ARG A 231 -11.47 17.65 12.68
CA ARG A 231 -11.67 16.42 13.43
C ARG A 231 -11.24 15.20 12.62
N ILE A 232 -10.78 14.17 13.31
CA ILE A 232 -10.59 12.85 12.71
C ILE A 232 -11.93 12.36 12.17
N THR A 233 -11.93 12.06 10.88
CA THR A 233 -13.10 11.62 10.12
C THR A 233 -13.03 10.12 9.84
N LYS A 234 -14.10 9.57 9.26
CA LYS A 234 -14.07 8.18 8.77
C LYS A 234 -13.03 7.98 7.66
N ASP A 235 -12.77 8.99 6.85
CA ASP A 235 -11.79 8.92 5.78
C ASP A 235 -10.37 8.80 6.35
N ASP A 236 -10.09 9.44 7.49
CA ASP A 236 -8.82 9.25 8.20
C ASP A 236 -8.64 7.82 8.71
N MET A 237 -9.74 7.12 9.03
CA MET A 237 -9.67 5.72 9.41
C MET A 237 -9.32 4.81 8.22
N PHE A 238 -9.87 5.09 7.03
CA PHE A 238 -9.48 4.36 5.82
C PHE A 238 -8.01 4.59 5.48
N SER A 239 -7.51 5.79 5.71
CA SER A 239 -6.12 6.15 5.49
C SER A 239 -5.14 5.24 6.25
N LEU A 240 -5.53 4.70 7.42
CA LEU A 240 -4.73 3.74 8.19
C LEU A 240 -4.47 2.42 7.44
N ALA A 241 -5.35 2.04 6.54
CA ALA A 241 -5.23 0.81 5.76
C ALA A 241 -4.72 1.04 4.32
N GLU A 242 -4.53 2.30 3.92
CA GLU A 242 -4.16 2.66 2.55
C GLU A 242 -2.73 3.21 2.45
N PHE A 243 -2.31 4.03 3.43
CA PHE A 243 -1.02 4.72 3.39
C PHE A 243 0.04 4.03 4.24
N VAL A 244 1.30 4.16 3.85
CA VAL A 244 2.46 3.70 4.65
C VAL A 244 2.77 4.70 5.74
N PHE A 245 2.84 5.98 5.38
CA PHE A 245 3.05 7.05 6.34
C PHE A 245 1.93 8.08 6.27
N ILE A 246 1.43 8.44 7.45
CA ILE A 246 0.50 9.56 7.64
C ILE A 246 1.24 10.62 8.44
N CYS A 247 1.55 11.73 7.79
CA CYS A 247 2.25 12.86 8.40
C CYS A 247 1.24 13.93 8.83
N MET A 248 1.21 14.20 10.13
CA MET A 248 0.43 15.29 10.71
C MET A 248 1.29 16.53 10.81
N GLU A 249 0.91 17.59 10.12
CA GLU A 249 1.59 18.87 10.23
C GLU A 249 1.00 19.68 11.39
N GLU A 250 1.83 20.53 12.01
CA GLU A 250 1.40 21.50 13.04
C GLU A 250 0.61 20.83 14.18
N ILE A 251 1.14 19.72 14.73
CA ILE A 251 0.48 18.93 15.78
C ILE A 251 0.12 19.81 17.01
N ASP A 252 0.85 20.88 17.23
CA ASP A 252 0.61 21.84 18.32
C ASP A 252 -0.69 22.65 18.20
N GLU A 253 -1.31 22.67 17.01
CA GLU A 253 -2.64 23.27 16.81
C GLU A 253 -3.79 22.32 17.23
N LEU A 254 -3.49 21.04 17.47
CA LEU A 254 -4.47 20.05 17.86
C LEU A 254 -4.87 20.21 19.34
N GLY A 255 -6.16 20.15 19.60
CA GLY A 255 -6.67 20.12 20.97
C GLY A 255 -6.48 18.75 21.63
N ALA A 256 -6.69 18.69 22.94
CA ALA A 256 -6.57 17.45 23.73
C ALA A 256 -7.49 16.31 23.22
N SER A 257 -8.67 16.67 22.69
CA SER A 257 -9.62 15.70 22.11
C SER A 257 -9.06 15.02 20.88
N GLU A 258 -8.47 15.80 19.96
CA GLU A 258 -7.87 15.30 18.71
C GLU A 258 -6.63 14.46 19.01
N LEU A 259 -5.78 14.90 19.92
CA LEU A 259 -4.61 14.12 20.37
C LEU A 259 -5.00 12.76 20.94
N ASN A 260 -6.11 12.70 21.71
CA ASN A 260 -6.62 11.44 22.23
C ASN A 260 -7.21 10.54 21.13
N GLN A 261 -7.84 11.11 20.12
CA GLN A 261 -8.33 10.35 18.97
C GLN A 261 -7.15 9.76 18.16
N ILE A 262 -6.09 10.52 17.95
CA ILE A 262 -4.86 10.03 17.30
C ILE A 262 -4.27 8.87 18.11
N LYS A 263 -4.15 9.01 19.43
CA LYS A 263 -3.70 7.91 20.30
C LYS A 263 -4.57 6.65 20.19
N ALA A 264 -5.88 6.80 20.01
CA ALA A 264 -6.79 5.68 19.80
C ALA A 264 -6.57 5.02 18.43
N MET A 265 -6.35 5.82 17.38
CA MET A 265 -6.05 5.33 16.03
C MET A 265 -4.81 4.44 16.00
N THR A 266 -3.71 4.81 16.70
CA THR A 266 -2.47 4.02 16.71
C THR A 266 -2.63 2.61 17.31
N THR A 267 -3.69 2.35 18.07
CA THR A 267 -3.92 1.04 18.71
C THR A 267 -4.91 0.16 17.96
N GLN A 268 -5.54 0.68 16.95
CA GLN A 268 -6.54 -0.04 16.18
C GLN A 268 -5.88 -0.98 15.18
N LYS A 269 -6.04 -2.29 15.32
CA LYS A 269 -5.44 -3.29 14.43
C LYS A 269 -6.14 -3.43 13.09
N VAL A 270 -7.44 -3.19 13.06
CA VAL A 270 -8.28 -3.44 11.89
C VAL A 270 -9.21 -2.26 11.67
N VAL A 271 -9.25 -1.77 10.45
CA VAL A 271 -10.22 -0.78 10.00
C VAL A 271 -11.48 -1.50 9.56
N ASN A 272 -12.57 -1.31 10.31
CA ASN A 272 -13.87 -1.95 10.06
C ASN A 272 -14.90 -0.93 9.58
N GLU A 273 -14.64 -0.34 8.44
CA GLU A 273 -15.52 0.69 7.89
C GLU A 273 -16.08 0.24 6.53
N ARG A 274 -17.17 0.85 6.13
CA ARG A 274 -17.76 0.66 4.81
C ARG A 274 -17.40 1.86 3.95
N MET A 275 -16.70 1.62 2.85
CA MET A 275 -16.44 2.65 1.84
C MET A 275 -17.76 3.21 1.31
N ALA A 276 -17.75 4.46 0.89
CA ALA A 276 -18.91 5.07 0.25
C ALA A 276 -19.35 4.21 -0.94
N TYR A 277 -20.65 3.88 -0.97
CA TYR A 277 -21.27 3.03 -1.99
C TYR A 277 -20.87 1.53 -2.00
N ALA A 278 -20.00 1.05 -1.12
CA ALA A 278 -19.73 -0.38 -0.98
C ALA A 278 -20.94 -1.10 -0.35
N HIS A 279 -21.22 -2.32 -0.81
CA HIS A 279 -22.32 -3.15 -0.25
C HIS A 279 -21.93 -3.80 1.08
N TYR A 280 -20.65 -4.09 1.28
CA TYR A 280 -20.11 -4.79 2.44
C TYR A 280 -19.13 -3.93 3.22
N LYS A 281 -18.97 -4.21 4.51
CA LYS A 281 -17.87 -3.70 5.32
C LYS A 281 -16.61 -4.46 4.94
N GLU A 282 -15.52 -3.74 4.81
CA GLU A 282 -14.20 -4.33 4.61
C GLU A 282 -13.45 -4.37 5.94
N HIS A 283 -12.75 -5.48 6.16
CA HIS A 283 -11.86 -5.67 7.29
C HIS A 283 -10.42 -5.54 6.77
N ARG A 284 -9.89 -4.33 6.80
CA ARG A 284 -8.55 -4.04 6.30
C ARG A 284 -7.57 -3.90 7.46
N ALA A 285 -6.39 -4.47 7.31
CA ALA A 285 -5.33 -4.32 8.31
C ALA A 285 -4.88 -2.85 8.40
N HIS A 286 -4.55 -2.40 9.60
CA HIS A 286 -3.89 -1.13 9.82
C HIS A 286 -2.42 -1.29 9.45
N ILE A 287 -1.98 -0.64 8.39
CA ILE A 287 -0.61 -0.70 7.89
C ILE A 287 0.15 0.61 8.10
N ALA A 288 -0.55 1.72 8.35
CA ALA A 288 0.05 3.03 8.42
C ALA A 288 0.88 3.24 9.69
N SER A 289 2.00 3.92 9.54
CA SER A 289 2.74 4.49 10.66
C SER A 289 2.55 5.99 10.71
N LEU A 290 2.31 6.52 11.91
CA LEU A 290 2.07 7.93 12.10
C LEU A 290 3.39 8.67 12.34
N CYS A 291 3.53 9.81 11.70
CA CYS A 291 4.59 10.77 11.99
C CYS A 291 4.02 12.19 12.01
N GLY A 292 4.83 13.15 12.39
CA GLY A 292 4.37 14.53 12.37
C GLY A 292 5.43 15.56 12.66
N THR A 293 5.01 16.81 12.53
CA THR A 293 5.89 17.97 12.73
C THR A 293 5.22 19.01 13.61
N THR A 294 6.01 19.71 14.39
CA THR A 294 5.58 20.83 15.19
C THR A 294 6.72 21.85 15.36
N ASN A 295 6.36 23.08 15.65
CA ASN A 295 7.31 24.15 16.02
C ASN A 295 7.38 24.33 17.54
N ASN A 296 6.45 23.73 18.29
CA ASN A 296 6.33 23.90 19.74
C ASN A 296 6.88 22.67 20.49
N VAL A 297 7.89 22.90 21.30
CA VAL A 297 8.50 21.85 22.16
C VAL A 297 7.51 21.33 23.21
N GLN A 298 6.56 22.15 23.65
CA GLN A 298 5.57 21.81 24.68
C GLN A 298 4.20 21.43 24.10
N PHE A 299 4.16 20.78 22.93
CA PHE A 299 2.91 20.36 22.31
C PHE A 299 2.17 19.26 23.10
N LEU A 300 2.86 18.48 23.94
CA LEU A 300 2.26 17.47 24.80
C LEU A 300 1.91 18.08 26.16
N THR A 301 0.67 18.47 26.33
CA THR A 301 0.15 19.05 27.57
C THR A 301 -0.45 18.03 28.53
N ASP A 302 -0.72 16.81 28.06
CA ASP A 302 -1.27 15.73 28.88
C ASP A 302 -0.14 14.94 29.57
N LEU A 303 -0.22 14.82 30.88
CA LEU A 303 0.74 14.05 31.69
C LEU A 303 0.58 12.53 31.54
N THR A 304 -0.52 12.07 30.93
CA THR A 304 -0.84 10.66 30.78
C THR A 304 -0.89 10.28 29.30
N GLY A 305 -0.37 9.11 28.93
CA GLY A 305 -0.48 8.58 27.57
C GLY A 305 0.57 9.10 26.57
N ASN A 306 1.62 9.77 27.03
CA ASN A 306 2.70 10.29 26.17
C ASN A 306 3.64 9.20 25.64
N ARG A 307 3.53 7.96 26.12
CA ARG A 307 4.37 6.83 25.74
C ARG A 307 4.38 6.48 24.23
N ARG A 308 3.36 6.96 23.49
CA ARG A 308 3.25 6.72 22.04
C ARG A 308 3.98 7.76 21.20
N TRP A 309 4.38 8.86 21.81
CA TRP A 309 5.05 9.94 21.11
C TRP A 309 6.55 9.78 21.19
N LEU A 310 7.22 9.83 20.04
CA LEU A 310 8.67 9.87 19.92
C LEU A 310 9.09 11.28 19.46
N PRO A 311 9.11 12.27 20.35
CA PRO A 311 9.42 13.64 20.02
C PRO A 311 10.94 13.86 20.00
N PHE A 312 11.45 14.44 18.91
CA PHE A 312 12.84 14.80 18.77
C PHE A 312 12.96 16.26 18.36
N GLU A 313 13.60 17.06 19.22
CA GLU A 313 13.91 18.45 18.89
C GLU A 313 15.15 18.48 18.02
N ILE A 314 14.98 18.98 16.79
CA ILE A 314 16.06 19.09 15.81
C ILE A 314 16.82 20.41 15.95
N SER A 315 18.13 20.37 15.71
CA SER A 315 18.95 21.56 15.47
C SER A 315 18.97 21.93 13.98
N SER A 316 19.06 20.93 13.10
CA SER A 316 19.00 21.10 11.64
C SER A 316 18.67 19.78 10.94
N ILE A 317 18.29 19.86 9.69
CA ILE A 317 18.20 18.71 8.77
C ILE A 317 19.04 19.07 7.54
N ASP A 318 19.88 18.13 7.10
CA ASP A 318 20.61 18.28 5.84
C ASP A 318 19.63 18.45 4.68
N ASN A 319 19.97 19.29 3.72
CA ASN A 319 19.04 19.58 2.63
C ASN A 319 18.65 18.28 1.88
N PRO A 320 17.38 17.82 1.95
CA PRO A 320 16.97 16.54 1.38
C PRO A 320 16.99 16.50 -0.16
N TYR A 321 17.25 17.64 -0.80
CA TYR A 321 17.39 17.73 -2.26
C TYR A 321 18.83 17.48 -2.70
N THR A 322 19.80 17.74 -1.82
CA THR A 322 21.23 17.52 -2.10
C THR A 322 21.78 16.24 -1.44
N HIS A 323 21.03 15.67 -0.49
CA HIS A 323 21.33 14.43 0.20
C HIS A 323 20.24 13.40 -0.12
N PRO A 324 20.29 12.74 -1.29
CA PRO A 324 19.28 11.78 -1.70
C PRO A 324 19.33 10.53 -0.80
N VAL A 325 18.14 9.96 -0.54
CA VAL A 325 18.00 8.73 0.23
C VAL A 325 18.45 7.53 -0.61
N ASP A 326 19.29 6.69 -0.05
CA ASP A 326 19.61 5.36 -0.59
C ASP A 326 18.45 4.40 -0.30
N TYR A 327 17.40 4.47 -1.11
CA TYR A 327 16.18 3.68 -0.88
C TYR A 327 16.43 2.17 -0.94
N GLU A 328 17.26 1.71 -1.88
CA GLU A 328 17.56 0.27 -1.98
C GLU A 328 18.23 -0.23 -0.71
N GLY A 329 19.26 0.46 -0.22
CA GLY A 329 19.96 0.09 0.99
C GLY A 329 19.10 0.20 2.26
N VAL A 330 18.40 1.32 2.43
CA VAL A 330 17.54 1.57 3.61
C VAL A 330 16.43 0.52 3.72
N TYR A 331 15.73 0.23 2.63
CA TYR A 331 14.60 -0.67 2.65
C TYR A 331 15.01 -2.15 2.62
N SER A 332 16.14 -2.49 2.00
CA SER A 332 16.72 -3.85 2.15
C SER A 332 17.15 -4.14 3.58
N GLN A 333 17.66 -3.14 4.30
CA GLN A 333 18.04 -3.29 5.71
C GLN A 333 16.80 -3.34 6.63
N ALA A 334 15.73 -2.63 6.29
CA ALA A 334 14.52 -2.58 7.11
C ALA A 334 13.64 -3.82 6.95
N TYR A 335 13.64 -4.45 5.76
CA TYR A 335 12.90 -5.65 5.38
C TYR A 335 13.62 -6.93 5.80
#